data_639404f3a6424e68c116ced137077e24
#
_entry.id   639404f3a6424e68c116ced137077e24
#
_cell.length_a   1.000
_cell.length_b   1.000
_cell.length_c   1.000
_cell.angle_alpha   90.00
_cell.angle_beta   90.00
_cell.angle_gamma   90.00
#
_symmetry.space_group_name_H-M   'P 1'
#
loop_
_entity.id
_entity.type
_entity.pdbx_description
1 polymer ?
#
loop_
_entity_poly.entity_id
_entity_poly.type
_entity_poly.pdbx_seq_one_letter_code
_entity_poly.pdbx_strand_id
1 'polypeptide(L)'
;MTERIPTPYFLLDEPILQRYFDMLTEALKENWPNYRIGYSFKTNSLPWLVNFYKKQGAYAEVVSRDEYGLAKYLGFQDSEIVYNGPYKDEQSFRDVVLAGGYVNLDSKWELEWLTKLSEELEEEKILTDSSGNGEAGREKKTRESGKISEVSEIRVGIRVNFNLEQMCPGETTMGETSGRFGFSYENGEFAKALSYVRSLPHVRVTGLHLHSSSKSRSVQIFRSIAQMACRLKREFDLTLSYVDIGGGYCGGMKGRPEYPDYFPAIAEELHREFDQEQTQLVVEPGISLISKGSFFVTSVIDVRDIRDTRYLITDGSRFNIDATMIKSSYLYHTKLQNPSAPVMDRQEITGYTCMECDRLFTMENLPELQTGDQIIYENVGGYTISLNPLFIQYFPAVYVRNGEQMTEVRRKWTAKEYVQGNVW
;
A
#
# COMPACT_ATOMS: atom_id res chain seq x y z
N MET A 1 25.71 6.96 29.35
CA MET A 1 25.92 7.39 27.97
C MET A 1 25.15 6.39 27.11
N THR A 2 24.02 6.78 26.52
CA THR A 2 23.31 5.94 25.54
C THR A 2 24.25 5.75 24.36
N GLU A 3 24.62 4.51 24.05
CA GLU A 3 25.43 4.20 22.88
C GLU A 3 24.80 4.83 21.64
N ARG A 4 25.59 5.56 20.87
CA ARG A 4 25.14 6.20 19.62
C ARG A 4 24.84 5.10 18.60
N ILE A 5 23.60 4.99 18.15
CA ILE A 5 23.21 4.03 17.11
C ILE A 5 23.99 4.33 15.82
N PRO A 6 24.69 3.32 15.24
CA PRO A 6 25.42 3.51 13.98
C PRO A 6 24.46 3.85 12.83
N THR A 7 24.79 4.87 12.06
CA THR A 7 24.10 5.24 10.82
C THR A 7 24.60 4.41 9.62
N PRO A 8 23.88 4.32 8.49
CA PRO A 8 22.54 4.83 8.31
C PRO A 8 21.48 3.87 8.87
N TYR A 9 20.33 4.41 9.27
CA TYR A 9 19.20 3.60 9.69
C TYR A 9 17.85 4.29 9.45
N PHE A 10 16.79 3.50 9.28
CA PHE A 10 15.42 4.00 9.35
C PHE A 10 14.94 4.00 10.79
N LEU A 11 14.16 5.02 11.13
CA LEU A 11 13.51 5.16 12.43
C LEU A 11 12.01 5.29 12.23
N LEU A 12 11.24 4.46 12.92
CA LEU A 12 9.79 4.57 13.01
C LEU A 12 9.42 5.07 14.41
N ASP A 13 8.55 6.07 14.47
CA ASP A 13 8.02 6.61 15.72
C ASP A 13 6.63 6.02 15.97
N GLU A 14 6.55 5.03 16.86
CA GLU A 14 5.33 4.28 17.13
C GLU A 14 4.17 5.18 17.61
N PRO A 15 4.35 6.11 18.56
CA PRO A 15 3.31 7.07 18.94
C PRO A 15 2.75 7.88 17.78
N ILE A 16 3.58 8.28 16.83
CA ILE A 16 3.12 9.03 15.65
C ILE A 16 2.33 8.10 14.73
N LEU A 17 2.81 6.87 14.47
CA LEU A 17 2.09 5.89 13.67
C LEU A 17 0.72 5.58 14.28
N GLN A 18 0.65 5.37 15.60
CA GLN A 18 -0.59 5.15 16.32
C GLN A 18 -1.56 6.31 16.14
N ARG A 19 -1.10 7.53 16.35
CA ARG A 19 -1.92 8.74 16.20
C ARG A 19 -2.57 8.83 14.82
N TYR A 20 -1.83 8.52 13.75
CA TYR A 20 -2.38 8.57 12.38
C TYR A 20 -3.38 7.45 12.12
N PHE A 21 -3.19 6.28 12.71
CA PHE A 21 -4.16 5.20 12.65
C PHE A 21 -5.44 5.53 13.43
N ASP A 22 -5.31 6.11 14.62
CA ASP A 22 -6.44 6.55 15.42
C ASP A 22 -7.25 7.64 14.70
N MET A 23 -6.58 8.65 14.13
CA MET A 23 -7.23 9.70 13.34
C MET A 23 -8.02 9.13 12.15
N LEU A 24 -7.47 8.13 11.45
CA LEU A 24 -8.15 7.43 10.37
C LEU A 24 -9.40 6.71 10.88
N THR A 25 -9.26 5.92 11.94
CA THR A 25 -10.36 5.12 12.49
C THR A 25 -11.46 5.98 13.09
N GLU A 26 -11.13 7.08 13.73
CA GLU A 26 -12.10 8.06 14.26
C GLU A 26 -12.88 8.69 13.10
N ALA A 27 -12.21 9.20 12.08
CA ALA A 27 -12.87 9.82 10.93
C ALA A 27 -13.77 8.82 10.16
N LEU A 28 -13.37 7.55 10.06
CA LEU A 28 -14.19 6.50 9.47
C LEU A 28 -15.42 6.20 10.35
N LYS A 29 -15.24 6.00 11.65
CA LYS A 29 -16.35 5.72 12.59
C LYS A 29 -17.40 6.81 12.59
N GLU A 30 -16.98 8.06 12.51
CA GLU A 30 -17.90 9.21 12.51
C GLU A 30 -18.71 9.35 11.22
N ASN A 31 -18.14 8.94 10.07
CA ASN A 31 -18.74 9.19 8.76
C ASN A 31 -19.29 7.95 8.07
N TRP A 32 -18.66 6.78 8.27
CA TRP A 32 -19.08 5.50 7.69
C TRP A 32 -18.70 4.35 8.62
N PRO A 33 -19.49 4.03 9.66
CA PRO A 33 -19.13 3.06 10.72
C PRO A 33 -18.86 1.64 10.21
N ASN A 34 -19.52 1.23 9.12
CA ASN A 34 -19.26 -0.05 8.45
C ASN A 34 -18.10 0.09 7.47
N TYR A 35 -16.87 0.09 8.01
CA TYR A 35 -15.66 0.25 7.20
C TYR A 35 -14.70 -0.93 7.33
N ARG A 36 -13.75 -1.01 6.40
CA ARG A 36 -12.60 -1.91 6.43
C ARG A 36 -11.35 -1.17 6.01
N ILE A 37 -10.26 -1.36 6.76
CA ILE A 37 -8.94 -0.81 6.43
C ILE A 37 -8.09 -1.95 5.88
N GLY A 38 -7.67 -1.86 4.62
CA GLY A 38 -6.63 -2.69 4.01
C GLY A 38 -5.30 -1.94 4.04
N TYR A 39 -4.38 -2.32 4.92
CA TYR A 39 -3.05 -1.71 4.92
C TYR A 39 -2.28 -2.08 3.66
N SER A 40 -1.82 -1.08 2.91
CA SER A 40 -1.20 -1.27 1.60
C SER A 40 0.27 -1.72 1.70
N PHE A 41 0.54 -3.02 1.48
CA PHE A 41 1.87 -3.64 1.61
C PHE A 41 2.91 -3.03 0.67
N LYS A 42 2.53 -2.74 -0.57
CA LYS A 42 3.42 -2.11 -1.57
C LYS A 42 4.05 -0.80 -1.10
N THR A 43 3.37 -0.11 -0.19
CA THR A 43 3.88 1.16 0.35
C THR A 43 5.04 0.94 1.31
N ASN A 44 4.90 -0.01 2.23
CA ASN A 44 5.97 -0.43 3.13
C ASN A 44 5.62 -1.79 3.77
N SER A 45 6.29 -2.84 3.33
CA SER A 45 6.06 -4.22 3.75
C SER A 45 6.96 -4.69 4.91
N LEU A 46 7.54 -3.75 5.67
CA LEU A 46 8.34 -4.13 6.85
C LEU A 46 7.51 -4.99 7.82
N PRO A 47 7.94 -6.22 8.16
CA PRO A 47 7.15 -7.16 8.97
C PRO A 47 6.65 -6.59 10.29
N TRP A 48 7.49 -5.80 10.99
CA TRP A 48 7.06 -5.14 12.23
C TRP A 48 5.89 -4.18 12.00
N LEU A 49 5.97 -3.36 10.96
CA LEU A 49 4.97 -2.34 10.63
C LEU A 49 3.65 -2.98 10.19
N VAL A 50 3.72 -4.01 9.35
CA VAL A 50 2.55 -4.79 8.93
C VAL A 50 1.85 -5.41 10.15
N ASN A 51 2.63 -6.05 11.04
CA ASN A 51 2.10 -6.64 12.26
C ASN A 51 1.55 -5.60 13.25
N PHE A 52 2.14 -4.40 13.28
CA PHE A 52 1.62 -3.28 14.07
C PHE A 52 0.19 -2.92 13.65
N TYR A 53 -0.08 -2.75 12.36
CA TYR A 53 -1.43 -2.44 11.87
C TYR A 53 -2.38 -3.65 11.92
N LYS A 54 -1.87 -4.87 11.70
CA LYS A 54 -2.66 -6.10 11.89
C LYS A 54 -3.24 -6.20 13.30
N LYS A 55 -2.44 -5.94 14.33
CA LYS A 55 -2.89 -5.95 15.74
C LYS A 55 -4.00 -4.95 16.03
N GLN A 56 -4.14 -3.94 15.20
CA GLN A 56 -5.20 -2.94 15.28
C GLN A 56 -6.42 -3.27 14.39
N GLY A 57 -6.44 -4.46 13.79
CA GLY A 57 -7.55 -4.95 12.98
C GLY A 57 -7.51 -4.56 11.50
N ALA A 58 -6.38 -4.02 11.01
CA ALA A 58 -6.22 -3.80 9.58
C ALA A 58 -6.05 -5.14 8.84
N TYR A 59 -6.67 -5.24 7.67
CA TYR A 59 -6.50 -6.31 6.69
C TYR A 59 -5.23 -6.05 5.86
N ALA A 60 -4.74 -7.08 5.18
CA ALA A 60 -3.61 -6.96 4.26
C ALA A 60 -4.11 -6.60 2.85
N GLU A 61 -3.86 -5.37 2.38
CA GLU A 61 -3.99 -5.06 0.95
C GLU A 61 -2.71 -5.47 0.25
N VAL A 62 -2.85 -6.45 -0.66
CA VAL A 62 -1.75 -7.07 -1.39
C VAL A 62 -2.01 -7.03 -2.88
N VAL A 63 -0.94 -6.92 -3.69
CA VAL A 63 -1.04 -6.77 -5.15
C VAL A 63 -0.21 -7.80 -5.93
N SER A 64 0.34 -8.80 -5.23
CA SER A 64 1.10 -9.89 -5.83
C SER A 64 1.06 -11.15 -4.97
N ARG A 65 1.44 -12.29 -5.59
CA ARG A 65 1.65 -13.54 -4.88
C ARG A 65 2.67 -13.43 -3.75
N ASP A 66 3.72 -12.64 -3.96
CA ASP A 66 4.80 -12.49 -2.96
C ASP A 66 4.31 -11.70 -1.74
N GLU A 67 3.54 -10.63 -1.95
CA GLU A 67 2.91 -9.89 -0.85
C GLU A 67 1.86 -10.75 -0.13
N TYR A 68 1.06 -11.54 -0.88
CA TYR A 68 0.16 -12.53 -0.28
C TYR A 68 0.93 -13.54 0.57
N GLY A 69 2.03 -14.11 0.04
CA GLY A 69 2.91 -15.02 0.78
C GLY A 69 3.45 -14.40 2.07
N LEU A 70 3.88 -13.13 2.02
CA LEU A 70 4.30 -12.39 3.21
C LEU A 70 3.15 -12.21 4.21
N ALA A 71 1.95 -11.86 3.75
CA ALA A 71 0.78 -11.74 4.61
C ALA A 71 0.45 -13.07 5.32
N LYS A 72 0.50 -14.19 4.60
CA LYS A 72 0.32 -15.54 5.17
C LYS A 72 1.41 -15.86 6.20
N TYR A 73 2.67 -15.55 5.90
CA TYR A 73 3.78 -15.75 6.82
C TYR A 73 3.62 -14.93 8.12
N LEU A 74 3.03 -13.74 8.03
CA LEU A 74 2.70 -12.88 9.17
C LEU A 74 1.36 -13.26 9.85
N GLY A 75 0.74 -14.38 9.43
CA GLY A 75 -0.41 -14.99 10.07
C GLY A 75 -1.75 -14.37 9.71
N PHE A 76 -1.87 -13.60 8.62
CA PHE A 76 -3.18 -13.19 8.11
C PHE A 76 -3.96 -14.41 7.61
N GLN A 77 -5.25 -14.46 7.88
CA GLN A 77 -6.15 -15.44 7.28
C GLN A 77 -6.50 -14.99 5.86
N ASP A 78 -6.90 -15.92 4.98
CA ASP A 78 -7.28 -15.58 3.61
C ASP A 78 -8.50 -14.64 3.58
N SER A 79 -9.39 -14.73 4.57
CA SER A 79 -10.51 -13.82 4.77
C SER A 79 -10.11 -12.39 5.21
N GLU A 80 -8.87 -12.18 5.63
CA GLU A 80 -8.32 -10.89 6.03
C GLU A 80 -7.47 -10.23 4.92
N ILE A 81 -7.61 -10.73 3.67
CA ILE A 81 -6.87 -10.22 2.50
C ILE A 81 -7.79 -9.35 1.64
N VAL A 82 -7.25 -8.21 1.19
CA VAL A 82 -7.77 -7.39 0.09
C VAL A 82 -6.80 -7.56 -1.07
N TYR A 83 -7.18 -8.35 -2.07
CA TYR A 83 -6.31 -8.76 -3.15
C TYR A 83 -6.58 -7.98 -4.43
N ASN A 84 -5.70 -7.06 -4.73
CA ASN A 84 -5.77 -6.17 -5.87
C ASN A 84 -4.65 -6.42 -6.89
N GLY A 85 -4.61 -5.56 -7.91
CA GLY A 85 -3.52 -5.52 -8.89
C GLY A 85 -3.57 -6.63 -9.94
N PRO A 86 -2.83 -6.45 -11.03
CA PRO A 86 -2.87 -7.35 -12.19
C PRO A 86 -1.95 -8.57 -12.06
N TYR A 87 -1.18 -8.69 -10.99
CA TYR A 87 -0.18 -9.76 -10.80
C TYR A 87 -0.54 -10.69 -9.65
N LYS A 88 -1.68 -11.37 -9.79
CA LYS A 88 -2.10 -12.47 -8.92
C LYS A 88 -1.69 -13.82 -9.53
N ASP A 89 -1.75 -14.88 -8.77
CA ASP A 89 -1.70 -16.27 -9.26
C ASP A 89 -3.00 -17.00 -8.95
N GLU A 90 -3.29 -18.06 -9.73
CA GLU A 90 -4.57 -18.79 -9.65
C GLU A 90 -4.81 -19.38 -8.27
N GLN A 91 -3.76 -19.92 -7.61
CA GLN A 91 -3.93 -20.57 -6.31
C GLN A 91 -4.26 -19.56 -5.20
N SER A 92 -3.49 -18.48 -5.08
CA SER A 92 -3.76 -17.45 -4.06
C SER A 92 -5.08 -16.71 -4.31
N PHE A 93 -5.45 -16.48 -5.59
CA PHE A 93 -6.77 -15.98 -5.97
C PHE A 93 -7.87 -16.88 -5.43
N ARG A 94 -7.78 -18.20 -5.70
CA ARG A 94 -8.73 -19.21 -5.25
C ARG A 94 -8.84 -19.23 -3.71
N ASP A 95 -7.71 -19.27 -3.01
CA ASP A 95 -7.67 -19.33 -1.55
C ASP A 95 -8.40 -18.16 -0.90
N VAL A 96 -8.15 -16.93 -1.38
CA VAL A 96 -8.78 -15.73 -0.86
C VAL A 96 -10.27 -15.68 -1.18
N VAL A 97 -10.67 -16.00 -2.41
CA VAL A 97 -12.09 -16.04 -2.83
C VAL A 97 -12.89 -17.02 -1.99
N LEU A 98 -12.39 -18.25 -1.84
CA LEU A 98 -13.09 -19.31 -1.09
C LEU A 98 -13.17 -19.02 0.41
N ALA A 99 -12.22 -18.29 0.96
CA ALA A 99 -12.24 -17.86 2.35
C ALA A 99 -13.12 -16.62 2.61
N GLY A 100 -13.69 -16.03 1.56
CA GLY A 100 -14.52 -14.83 1.68
C GLY A 100 -13.72 -13.53 1.88
N GLY A 101 -12.44 -13.50 1.47
CA GLY A 101 -11.66 -12.29 1.38
C GLY A 101 -12.10 -11.38 0.22
N TYR A 102 -11.54 -10.19 0.16
CA TYR A 102 -11.88 -9.22 -0.89
C TYR A 102 -10.96 -9.45 -2.09
N VAL A 103 -11.50 -9.91 -3.21
CA VAL A 103 -10.75 -10.03 -4.47
C VAL A 103 -11.37 -9.09 -5.49
N ASN A 104 -10.61 -8.11 -5.95
CA ASN A 104 -11.03 -7.19 -6.99
C ASN A 104 -10.40 -7.62 -8.34
N LEU A 105 -11.25 -8.04 -9.26
CA LEU A 105 -10.85 -8.47 -10.61
C LEU A 105 -10.24 -7.30 -11.38
N ASP A 106 -9.03 -7.48 -11.90
CA ASP A 106 -8.24 -6.46 -12.61
C ASP A 106 -7.82 -6.93 -14.02
N SER A 107 -7.92 -8.23 -14.31
CA SER A 107 -7.43 -8.83 -15.55
C SER A 107 -8.35 -9.90 -16.14
N LYS A 108 -8.13 -10.21 -17.44
CA LYS A 108 -8.87 -11.28 -18.14
C LYS A 108 -8.52 -12.67 -17.62
N TRP A 109 -7.30 -12.90 -17.14
CA TRP A 109 -6.89 -14.17 -16.54
C TRP A 109 -7.73 -14.50 -15.31
N GLU A 110 -8.05 -13.52 -14.51
CA GLU A 110 -8.90 -13.70 -13.32
C GLU A 110 -10.33 -14.09 -13.70
N LEU A 111 -10.84 -13.63 -14.83
CA LEU A 111 -12.14 -14.09 -15.35
C LEU A 111 -12.10 -15.57 -15.74
N GLU A 112 -10.99 -16.04 -16.34
CA GLU A 112 -10.82 -17.46 -16.67
C GLU A 112 -10.72 -18.33 -15.42
N TRP A 113 -9.97 -17.88 -14.40
CA TRP A 113 -9.88 -18.59 -13.11
C TRP A 113 -11.24 -18.65 -12.40
N LEU A 114 -11.98 -17.55 -12.46
CA LEU A 114 -13.31 -17.45 -11.87
C LEU A 114 -14.29 -18.43 -12.56
N THR A 115 -14.17 -18.59 -13.87
CA THR A 115 -14.97 -19.56 -14.64
C THR A 115 -14.70 -20.98 -14.17
N LYS A 116 -13.45 -21.40 -14.09
CA LYS A 116 -13.08 -22.73 -13.58
C LYS A 116 -13.62 -22.97 -12.17
N LEU A 117 -13.48 -21.96 -11.30
CA LEU A 117 -13.94 -22.05 -9.93
C LEU A 117 -15.48 -22.17 -9.83
N SER A 118 -16.20 -21.46 -10.72
CA SER A 118 -17.65 -21.54 -10.85
C SER A 118 -18.10 -22.92 -11.32
N GLU A 119 -17.44 -23.49 -12.33
CA GLU A 119 -17.71 -24.84 -12.85
C GLU A 119 -17.46 -25.91 -11.79
N GLU A 120 -16.33 -25.82 -11.06
CA GLU A 120 -16.03 -26.74 -9.97
C GLU A 120 -17.09 -26.70 -8.84
N LEU A 121 -17.58 -25.51 -8.50
CA LEU A 121 -18.61 -25.35 -7.48
C LEU A 121 -19.95 -25.92 -7.95
N GLU A 122 -20.30 -25.76 -9.22
CA GLU A 122 -21.50 -26.35 -9.81
C GLU A 122 -21.43 -27.90 -9.79
N GLU A 123 -20.29 -28.48 -10.20
CA GLU A 123 -20.08 -29.94 -10.16
C GLU A 123 -20.22 -30.51 -8.74
N GLU A 124 -19.61 -29.84 -7.74
CA GLU A 124 -19.68 -30.26 -6.35
C GLU A 124 -21.12 -30.23 -5.80
N LYS A 125 -21.92 -29.22 -6.16
CA LYS A 125 -23.33 -29.14 -5.77
C LYS A 125 -24.17 -30.21 -6.41
N ILE A 126 -23.98 -30.51 -7.69
CA ILE A 126 -24.69 -31.62 -8.38
C ILE A 126 -24.37 -32.95 -7.70
N LEU A 127 -23.11 -33.18 -7.29
CA LEU A 127 -22.70 -34.41 -6.60
C LEU A 127 -23.31 -34.52 -5.21
N THR A 128 -23.41 -33.44 -4.47
CA THR A 128 -24.02 -33.42 -3.13
C THR A 128 -25.52 -33.64 -3.16
N ASP A 129 -26.22 -33.01 -4.12
CA ASP A 129 -27.66 -33.21 -4.31
C ASP A 129 -28.00 -34.63 -4.77
N SER A 130 -27.12 -35.24 -5.58
CA SER A 130 -27.30 -36.61 -6.09
C SER A 130 -27.05 -37.69 -5.02
N SER A 131 -26.23 -37.41 -3.99
CA SER A 131 -25.89 -38.36 -2.93
C SER A 131 -26.87 -38.37 -1.76
N GLY A 132 -27.91 -37.55 -1.77
CA GLY A 132 -28.96 -37.50 -0.73
C GLY A 132 -29.87 -38.76 -0.66
N ASN A 133 -29.71 -39.79 -1.53
CA ASN A 133 -30.53 -40.99 -1.60
C ASN A 133 -29.72 -42.30 -1.73
N GLY A 134 -28.61 -42.49 -1.04
CA GLY A 134 -27.94 -43.80 -1.08
C GLY A 134 -26.66 -43.88 -0.28
N GLU A 135 -26.68 -44.65 0.80
CA GLU A 135 -25.48 -45.20 1.42
C GLU A 135 -24.72 -46.08 0.43
N ALA A 136 -23.60 -45.65 -0.05
CA ALA A 136 -22.57 -46.53 -0.61
C ALA A 136 -21.19 -45.88 -0.50
N GLY A 137 -20.31 -46.58 0.21
CA GLY A 137 -18.93 -46.18 0.46
C GLY A 137 -18.17 -45.81 -0.81
N ARG A 138 -17.62 -44.62 -0.82
CA ARG A 138 -16.53 -44.21 -1.72
C ARG A 138 -15.36 -43.75 -0.90
N GLU A 139 -14.21 -44.37 -1.13
CA GLU A 139 -12.92 -43.96 -0.63
C GLU A 139 -12.75 -42.44 -0.86
N LYS A 140 -12.61 -41.70 0.23
CA LYS A 140 -12.20 -40.32 0.21
C LYS A 140 -10.81 -40.22 -0.41
N LYS A 141 -10.73 -39.96 -1.71
CA LYS A 141 -9.52 -39.38 -2.27
C LYS A 141 -9.32 -38.03 -1.55
N THR A 142 -8.30 -37.98 -0.73
CA THR A 142 -7.78 -36.78 -0.12
C THR A 142 -7.30 -35.83 -1.22
N ARG A 143 -8.22 -35.05 -1.78
CA ARG A 143 -7.92 -33.84 -2.53
C ARG A 143 -8.08 -32.67 -1.56
N GLU A 144 -7.25 -31.65 -1.71
CA GLU A 144 -7.34 -30.35 -1.04
C GLU A 144 -8.66 -29.57 -1.33
N SER A 145 -9.70 -30.27 -1.79
CA SER A 145 -11.03 -29.77 -2.13
C SER A 145 -11.93 -29.46 -0.91
N GLY A 146 -11.42 -29.57 0.31
CA GLY A 146 -12.22 -29.41 1.52
C GLY A 146 -12.83 -28.01 1.75
N LYS A 147 -12.43 -27.01 0.96
CA LYS A 147 -12.94 -25.63 1.11
C LYS A 147 -14.10 -25.31 0.15
N ILE A 148 -14.15 -25.88 -1.04
CA ILE A 148 -15.17 -25.52 -2.03
C ILE A 148 -16.56 -26.04 -1.66
N SER A 149 -16.62 -27.21 -1.01
CA SER A 149 -17.87 -27.82 -0.54
C SER A 149 -18.60 -27.02 0.56
N GLU A 150 -17.89 -26.10 1.22
CA GLU A 150 -18.44 -25.24 2.27
C GLU A 150 -18.96 -23.90 1.72
N VAL A 151 -18.67 -23.58 0.45
CA VAL A 151 -19.03 -22.32 -0.18
C VAL A 151 -20.34 -22.44 -0.96
N SER A 152 -21.31 -21.60 -0.62
CA SER A 152 -22.58 -21.55 -1.34
C SER A 152 -22.56 -20.61 -2.54
N GLU A 153 -21.73 -19.56 -2.50
CA GLU A 153 -21.64 -18.49 -3.48
C GLU A 153 -20.24 -17.87 -3.50
N ILE A 154 -19.68 -17.68 -4.69
CA ILE A 154 -18.41 -16.98 -4.93
C ILE A 154 -18.69 -15.48 -5.02
N ARG A 155 -17.97 -14.68 -4.23
CA ARG A 155 -18.14 -13.23 -4.16
C ARG A 155 -16.86 -12.52 -4.59
N VAL A 156 -16.99 -11.61 -5.57
CA VAL A 156 -15.87 -10.84 -6.09
C VAL A 156 -16.23 -9.37 -6.28
N GLY A 157 -15.22 -8.51 -6.28
CA GLY A 157 -15.32 -7.15 -6.76
C GLY A 157 -14.75 -7.01 -8.17
N ILE A 158 -15.02 -5.89 -8.80
CA ILE A 158 -14.43 -5.53 -10.09
C ILE A 158 -13.72 -4.18 -9.94
N ARG A 159 -12.46 -4.13 -10.38
CA ARG A 159 -11.73 -2.88 -10.48
C ARG A 159 -12.15 -2.11 -11.73
N VAL A 160 -12.56 -0.87 -11.52
CA VAL A 160 -13.03 0.01 -12.58
C VAL A 160 -11.95 1.01 -12.96
N ASN A 161 -11.65 1.07 -14.26
CA ASN A 161 -10.87 2.13 -14.86
C ASN A 161 -11.81 3.17 -15.41
N PHE A 162 -11.67 4.42 -15.01
CA PHE A 162 -12.51 5.52 -15.48
C PHE A 162 -11.69 6.81 -15.59
N ASN A 163 -12.15 7.73 -16.43
CA ASN A 163 -11.45 9.00 -16.70
C ASN A 163 -11.66 10.00 -15.55
N LEU A 164 -10.86 9.84 -14.47
CA LEU A 164 -10.88 10.78 -13.35
C LEU A 164 -10.34 12.17 -13.72
N GLU A 165 -9.44 12.27 -14.72
CA GLU A 165 -8.91 13.56 -15.19
C GLU A 165 -10.02 14.47 -15.71
N GLN A 166 -11.04 13.91 -16.37
CA GLN A 166 -12.19 14.68 -16.81
C GLN A 166 -13.02 15.26 -15.65
N MET A 167 -13.05 14.56 -14.50
CA MET A 167 -13.73 15.00 -13.28
C MET A 167 -12.88 15.94 -12.42
N CYS A 168 -11.56 15.80 -12.47
CA CYS A 168 -10.59 16.56 -11.69
C CYS A 168 -9.39 16.98 -12.58
N PRO A 169 -9.58 17.94 -13.51
CA PRO A 169 -8.56 18.34 -14.48
C PRO A 169 -7.25 18.81 -13.81
N GLY A 170 -6.11 18.24 -14.25
CA GLY A 170 -4.78 18.58 -13.75
C GLY A 170 -4.38 17.92 -12.43
N GLU A 171 -5.29 17.16 -11.79
CA GLU A 171 -5.04 16.59 -10.47
C GLU A 171 -4.57 15.14 -10.50
N THR A 172 -4.79 14.39 -11.58
CA THR A 172 -4.41 12.99 -11.66
C THR A 172 -2.92 12.81 -12.04
N THR A 173 -2.36 11.66 -11.68
CA THR A 173 -0.95 11.37 -12.00
C THR A 173 -0.73 11.18 -13.49
N MET A 174 -1.69 10.57 -14.19
CA MET A 174 -1.59 10.24 -15.61
C MET A 174 -2.03 11.39 -16.53
N GLY A 175 -2.79 12.38 -16.01
CA GLY A 175 -3.37 13.44 -16.83
C GLY A 175 -4.29 12.85 -17.90
N GLU A 176 -4.16 13.30 -19.14
CA GLU A 176 -4.93 12.83 -20.29
C GLU A 176 -4.58 11.38 -20.73
N THR A 177 -3.48 10.80 -20.23
CA THR A 177 -3.11 9.43 -20.54
C THR A 177 -3.95 8.46 -19.71
N SER A 178 -4.51 7.43 -20.35
CA SER A 178 -5.30 6.42 -19.65
C SER A 178 -4.48 5.65 -18.62
N GLY A 179 -5.06 5.41 -17.46
CA GLY A 179 -4.55 4.41 -16.51
C GLY A 179 -4.64 2.99 -17.11
N ARG A 180 -3.77 2.08 -16.67
CA ARG A 180 -3.68 0.71 -17.23
C ARG A 180 -4.30 -0.39 -16.36
N PHE A 181 -4.94 -0.03 -15.26
CA PHE A 181 -5.48 -0.97 -14.28
C PHE A 181 -7.00 -1.03 -14.34
N GLY A 182 -7.55 -2.22 -14.17
CA GLY A 182 -8.99 -2.44 -14.15
C GLY A 182 -9.65 -2.45 -15.52
N PHE A 183 -10.94 -2.70 -15.54
CA PHE A 183 -11.76 -2.74 -16.74
C PHE A 183 -12.29 -1.33 -17.04
N SER A 184 -12.07 -0.84 -18.26
CA SER A 184 -12.45 0.52 -18.65
C SER A 184 -13.95 0.69 -18.76
N TYR A 185 -14.45 1.74 -18.09
CA TYR A 185 -15.85 2.14 -18.16
C TYR A 185 -16.18 2.75 -19.52
N GLU A 186 -15.37 3.69 -20.02
CA GLU A 186 -15.65 4.50 -21.21
C GLU A 186 -15.72 3.67 -22.50
N ASN A 187 -14.90 2.62 -22.62
CA ASN A 187 -14.91 1.75 -23.81
C ASN A 187 -15.79 0.50 -23.67
N GLY A 188 -16.52 0.37 -22.54
CA GLY A 188 -17.47 -0.71 -22.29
C GLY A 188 -16.83 -2.04 -21.81
N GLU A 189 -15.53 -2.09 -21.55
CA GLU A 189 -14.90 -3.32 -21.03
C GLU A 189 -15.40 -3.66 -19.62
N PHE A 190 -15.70 -2.67 -18.79
CA PHE A 190 -16.34 -2.90 -17.49
C PHE A 190 -17.73 -3.57 -17.65
N ALA A 191 -18.56 -3.05 -18.54
CA ALA A 191 -19.90 -3.61 -18.81
C ALA A 191 -19.81 -5.06 -19.31
N LYS A 192 -18.85 -5.37 -20.19
CA LYS A 192 -18.60 -6.73 -20.68
C LYS A 192 -18.14 -7.67 -19.56
N ALA A 193 -17.17 -7.24 -18.75
CA ALA A 193 -16.67 -8.03 -17.62
C ALA A 193 -17.80 -8.30 -16.59
N LEU A 194 -18.58 -7.28 -16.25
CA LEU A 194 -19.71 -7.41 -15.35
C LEU A 194 -20.76 -8.39 -15.90
N SER A 195 -21.13 -8.26 -17.17
CA SER A 195 -22.08 -9.17 -17.84
C SER A 195 -21.56 -10.60 -17.85
N TYR A 196 -20.26 -10.78 -18.13
CA TYR A 196 -19.63 -12.08 -18.12
C TYR A 196 -19.67 -12.71 -16.72
N VAL A 197 -19.24 -12.00 -15.68
CA VAL A 197 -19.28 -12.51 -14.29
C VAL A 197 -20.70 -12.85 -13.84
N ARG A 198 -21.68 -12.02 -14.22
CA ARG A 198 -23.11 -12.28 -13.93
C ARG A 198 -23.67 -13.50 -14.62
N SER A 199 -23.06 -13.99 -15.71
CA SER A 199 -23.48 -15.20 -16.42
C SER A 199 -22.94 -16.49 -15.79
N LEU A 200 -21.95 -16.39 -14.90
CA LEU A 200 -21.36 -17.56 -14.22
C LEU A 200 -22.26 -18.04 -13.09
N PRO A 201 -22.57 -19.36 -13.01
CA PRO A 201 -23.34 -19.93 -11.91
C PRO A 201 -22.62 -19.73 -10.57
N HIS A 202 -23.39 -19.48 -9.53
CA HIS A 202 -22.90 -19.30 -8.15
C HIS A 202 -21.86 -18.19 -7.96
N VAL A 203 -21.77 -17.23 -8.88
CA VAL A 203 -20.86 -16.09 -8.78
C VAL A 203 -21.65 -14.79 -8.66
N ARG A 204 -21.23 -13.94 -7.75
CA ARG A 204 -21.80 -12.59 -7.55
C ARG A 204 -20.74 -11.51 -7.55
N VAL A 205 -21.03 -10.42 -8.26
CA VAL A 205 -20.29 -9.17 -8.08
C VAL A 205 -20.88 -8.46 -6.87
N THR A 206 -20.09 -8.38 -5.81
CA THR A 206 -20.47 -7.80 -4.52
C THR A 206 -19.67 -6.55 -4.17
N GLY A 207 -18.67 -6.18 -4.97
CA GLY A 207 -17.85 -5.01 -4.74
C GLY A 207 -17.44 -4.25 -5.99
N LEU A 208 -17.12 -2.99 -5.79
CA LEU A 208 -16.41 -2.14 -6.76
C LEU A 208 -15.10 -1.65 -6.15
N HIS A 209 -14.04 -1.63 -6.94
CA HIS A 209 -12.76 -1.03 -6.58
C HIS A 209 -12.42 0.12 -7.53
N LEU A 210 -12.29 1.34 -6.99
CA LEU A 210 -12.14 2.58 -7.75
C LEU A 210 -10.85 3.35 -7.39
N HIS A 211 -9.75 2.65 -7.18
CA HIS A 211 -8.48 3.31 -6.89
C HIS A 211 -7.90 4.01 -8.12
N SER A 212 -7.59 5.31 -7.98
CA SER A 212 -6.85 6.09 -8.97
C SER A 212 -5.75 6.92 -8.31
N SER A 213 -4.56 6.97 -8.93
CA SER A 213 -3.46 7.79 -8.41
C SER A 213 -3.63 9.27 -8.76
N SER A 214 -3.32 10.15 -7.80
CA SER A 214 -3.42 11.60 -8.00
C SER A 214 -2.15 12.33 -7.54
N LYS A 215 -1.86 13.48 -8.15
CA LYS A 215 -0.78 14.40 -7.76
C LYS A 215 -1.20 15.26 -6.57
N SER A 216 -2.44 15.74 -6.61
CA SER A 216 -2.97 16.66 -5.61
C SER A 216 -3.32 15.99 -4.30
N ARG A 217 -3.84 14.75 -4.36
CA ARG A 217 -4.47 14.05 -3.22
C ARG A 217 -5.54 14.91 -2.57
N SER A 218 -6.28 15.68 -3.37
CA SER A 218 -7.31 16.59 -2.88
C SER A 218 -8.54 15.83 -2.39
N VAL A 219 -9.36 16.47 -1.58
CA VAL A 219 -10.68 15.97 -1.19
C VAL A 219 -11.56 15.75 -2.42
N GLN A 220 -11.43 16.62 -3.45
CA GLN A 220 -12.20 16.52 -4.67
C GLN A 220 -11.95 15.23 -5.44
N ILE A 221 -10.72 14.71 -5.45
CA ILE A 221 -10.41 13.39 -6.04
C ILE A 221 -11.28 12.30 -5.43
N PHE A 222 -11.34 12.23 -4.09
CA PHE A 222 -12.12 11.19 -3.40
C PHE A 222 -13.62 11.41 -3.51
N ARG A 223 -14.07 12.67 -3.52
CA ARG A 223 -15.46 13.00 -3.82
C ARG A 223 -15.85 12.49 -5.22
N SER A 224 -15.04 12.71 -6.23
CA SER A 224 -15.28 12.25 -7.61
C SER A 224 -15.25 10.73 -7.74
N ILE A 225 -14.37 10.04 -7.01
CA ILE A 225 -14.36 8.56 -6.93
C ILE A 225 -15.68 8.05 -6.32
N ALA A 226 -16.16 8.66 -5.24
CA ALA A 226 -17.43 8.31 -4.61
C ALA A 226 -18.64 8.58 -5.56
N GLN A 227 -18.64 9.69 -6.27
CA GLN A 227 -19.64 10.00 -7.31
C GLN A 227 -19.66 8.95 -8.41
N MET A 228 -18.47 8.49 -8.85
CA MET A 228 -18.39 7.44 -9.87
C MET A 228 -18.93 6.11 -9.33
N ALA A 229 -18.67 5.75 -8.09
CA ALA A 229 -19.26 4.57 -7.46
C ALA A 229 -20.79 4.63 -7.46
N CYS A 230 -21.38 5.76 -7.09
CA CYS A 230 -22.83 5.99 -7.14
C CYS A 230 -23.38 5.89 -8.56
N ARG A 231 -22.69 6.47 -9.54
CA ARG A 231 -23.07 6.38 -10.94
C ARG A 231 -23.11 4.94 -11.44
N LEU A 232 -22.06 4.16 -11.17
CA LEU A 232 -21.96 2.76 -11.57
C LEU A 232 -23.04 1.91 -10.91
N LYS A 233 -23.31 2.12 -9.62
CA LYS A 233 -24.38 1.40 -8.93
C LYS A 233 -25.73 1.60 -9.58
N ARG A 234 -26.09 2.84 -9.90
CA ARG A 234 -27.36 3.17 -10.53
C ARG A 234 -27.44 2.70 -11.99
N GLU A 235 -26.38 2.94 -12.77
CA GLU A 235 -26.36 2.64 -14.21
C GLU A 235 -26.44 1.13 -14.50
N PHE A 236 -25.79 0.31 -13.67
CA PHE A 236 -25.71 -1.15 -13.84
C PHE A 236 -26.58 -1.93 -12.87
N ASP A 237 -27.44 -1.27 -12.10
CA ASP A 237 -28.29 -1.88 -11.08
C ASP A 237 -27.51 -2.85 -10.18
N LEU A 238 -26.51 -2.32 -9.46
CA LEU A 238 -25.60 -3.12 -8.63
C LEU A 238 -26.12 -3.24 -7.21
N THR A 239 -26.11 -4.47 -6.68
CA THR A 239 -26.29 -4.74 -5.25
C THR A 239 -24.92 -5.07 -4.66
N LEU A 240 -24.33 -4.14 -3.90
CA LEU A 240 -22.96 -4.20 -3.44
C LEU A 240 -22.86 -4.36 -1.93
N SER A 241 -22.04 -5.29 -1.48
CA SER A 241 -21.68 -5.45 -0.07
C SER A 241 -20.54 -4.52 0.34
N TYR A 242 -19.73 -4.05 -0.63
CA TYR A 242 -18.66 -3.10 -0.36
C TYR A 242 -18.37 -2.18 -1.55
N VAL A 243 -17.80 -1.03 -1.22
CA VAL A 243 -17.15 -0.12 -2.17
C VAL A 243 -15.74 0.16 -1.65
N ASP A 244 -14.75 -0.17 -2.47
CA ASP A 244 -13.35 0.10 -2.21
C ASP A 244 -12.92 1.33 -3.00
N ILE A 245 -12.60 2.40 -2.29
CA ILE A 245 -12.17 3.68 -2.87
C ILE A 245 -10.64 3.83 -2.89
N GLY A 246 -9.94 2.76 -2.50
CA GLY A 246 -8.48 2.69 -2.52
C GLY A 246 -7.80 3.57 -1.48
N GLY A 247 -6.57 3.92 -1.79
CA GLY A 247 -5.71 4.76 -0.96
C GLY A 247 -5.25 6.03 -1.68
N GLY A 248 -4.14 6.59 -1.17
CA GLY A 248 -3.55 7.82 -1.74
C GLY A 248 -3.88 9.08 -0.95
N TYR A 249 -4.41 8.96 0.27
CA TYR A 249 -4.63 10.08 1.19
C TYR A 249 -3.33 10.80 1.54
N CYS A 250 -3.41 12.07 1.87
CA CYS A 250 -2.34 12.76 2.57
C CYS A 250 -2.32 12.35 4.05
N GLY A 251 -1.16 12.48 4.68
CA GLY A 251 -0.96 12.23 6.11
C GLY A 251 0.20 13.09 6.62
N GLY A 252 -0.09 14.07 7.48
CA GLY A 252 0.89 14.92 8.16
C GLY A 252 1.66 15.90 7.28
N MET A 253 1.14 16.28 6.13
CA MET A 253 1.74 17.30 5.26
C MET A 253 1.08 18.65 5.51
N LYS A 254 1.88 19.65 5.92
CA LYS A 254 1.38 21.01 6.21
C LYS A 254 0.59 21.59 5.03
N GLY A 255 -0.64 22.06 5.29
CA GLY A 255 -1.50 22.68 4.29
C GLY A 255 -2.12 21.69 3.29
N ARG A 256 -2.08 20.40 3.58
CA ARG A 256 -2.76 19.36 2.83
C ARG A 256 -3.93 18.79 3.64
N PRO A 257 -4.94 18.18 2.99
CA PRO A 257 -6.05 17.55 3.69
C PRO A 257 -5.58 16.42 4.61
N GLU A 258 -6.34 16.20 5.68
CA GLU A 258 -6.20 15.08 6.61
C GLU A 258 -7.46 14.20 6.57
N TYR A 259 -7.51 13.09 7.31
CA TYR A 259 -8.65 12.18 7.29
C TYR A 259 -10.00 12.84 7.62
N PRO A 260 -10.08 13.78 8.60
CA PRO A 260 -11.33 14.49 8.88
C PRO A 260 -11.86 15.34 7.71
N ASP A 261 -11.01 15.68 6.73
CA ASP A 261 -11.44 16.42 5.55
C ASP A 261 -12.00 15.48 4.45
N TYR A 262 -11.46 14.26 4.34
CA TYR A 262 -11.83 13.32 3.28
C TYR A 262 -13.15 12.62 3.55
N PHE A 263 -13.32 12.01 4.73
CA PHE A 263 -14.42 11.09 4.98
C PHE A 263 -15.79 11.73 5.04
N PRO A 264 -15.99 12.95 5.53
CA PRO A 264 -17.27 13.65 5.39
C PRO A 264 -17.68 13.83 3.92
N ALA A 265 -16.73 14.22 3.07
CA ALA A 265 -16.98 14.43 1.64
C ALA A 265 -17.29 13.13 0.87
N ILE A 266 -16.62 12.03 1.25
CA ILE A 266 -16.86 10.70 0.69
C ILE A 266 -18.24 10.20 1.11
N ALA A 267 -18.57 10.28 2.39
CA ALA A 267 -19.83 9.82 2.95
C ALA A 267 -21.01 10.60 2.38
N GLU A 268 -20.90 11.93 2.25
CA GLU A 268 -21.93 12.78 1.64
C GLU A 268 -22.31 12.29 0.23
N GLU A 269 -21.32 11.90 -0.59
CA GLU A 269 -21.60 11.40 -1.94
C GLU A 269 -22.15 9.97 -1.90
N LEU A 270 -21.55 9.08 -1.12
CA LEU A 270 -21.96 7.67 -1.07
C LEU A 270 -23.39 7.51 -0.54
N HIS A 271 -23.83 8.31 0.43
CA HIS A 271 -25.20 8.27 0.97
C HIS A 271 -26.29 8.54 -0.05
N ARG A 272 -25.96 9.04 -1.23
CA ARG A 272 -26.95 9.24 -2.33
C ARG A 272 -27.45 7.93 -2.91
N GLU A 273 -26.66 6.86 -2.84
CA GLU A 273 -26.97 5.57 -3.46
C GLU A 273 -26.72 4.37 -2.55
N PHE A 274 -25.93 4.54 -1.48
CA PHE A 274 -25.51 3.47 -0.60
C PHE A 274 -26.03 3.65 0.81
N ASP A 275 -26.44 2.54 1.42
CA ASP A 275 -26.76 2.45 2.83
C ASP A 275 -25.52 1.97 3.60
N GLN A 276 -25.05 2.78 4.52
CA GLN A 276 -23.88 2.48 5.34
C GLN A 276 -24.01 1.22 6.22
N GLU A 277 -25.23 0.78 6.54
CA GLU A 277 -25.44 -0.46 7.29
C GLU A 277 -25.27 -1.70 6.41
N GLN A 278 -25.57 -1.60 5.12
CA GLN A 278 -25.53 -2.70 4.16
C GLN A 278 -24.26 -2.75 3.35
N THR A 279 -23.64 -1.59 3.09
CA THR A 279 -22.45 -1.49 2.24
C THR A 279 -21.24 -1.07 3.07
N GLN A 280 -20.19 -1.86 3.04
CA GLN A 280 -18.94 -1.58 3.71
C GLN A 280 -18.07 -0.64 2.84
N LEU A 281 -17.49 0.38 3.47
CA LEU A 281 -16.48 1.23 2.86
C LEU A 281 -15.09 0.61 3.09
N VAL A 282 -14.43 0.19 2.03
CA VAL A 282 -13.05 -0.30 2.08
C VAL A 282 -12.11 0.86 1.71
N VAL A 283 -11.03 1.00 2.47
CA VAL A 283 -9.99 2.00 2.25
C VAL A 283 -8.62 1.37 2.33
N GLU A 284 -7.67 1.84 1.50
CA GLU A 284 -6.35 1.24 1.35
C GLU A 284 -5.21 2.22 1.71
N PRO A 285 -5.17 2.71 2.94
CA PRO A 285 -4.15 3.66 3.34
C PRO A 285 -2.78 2.98 3.38
N GLY A 286 -1.79 3.68 2.89
CA GLY A 286 -0.39 3.29 3.00
C GLY A 286 0.44 4.49 3.44
N ILE A 287 0.79 5.36 2.47
CA ILE A 287 1.67 6.50 2.71
C ILE A 287 1.16 7.46 3.79
N SER A 288 -0.15 7.66 3.88
CA SER A 288 -0.77 8.54 4.88
C SER A 288 -0.60 8.06 6.32
N LEU A 289 -0.50 6.75 6.53
CA LEU A 289 -0.28 6.17 7.85
C LEU A 289 1.18 6.23 8.31
N ILE A 290 2.13 6.14 7.37
CA ILE A 290 3.53 5.87 7.70
C ILE A 290 4.46 7.06 7.52
N SER A 291 4.11 8.04 6.67
CA SER A 291 5.05 9.10 6.29
C SER A 291 5.54 9.91 7.48
N LYS A 292 4.63 10.47 8.26
CA LYS A 292 4.98 11.39 9.37
C LYS A 292 5.77 10.73 10.49
N GLY A 293 5.52 9.44 10.72
CA GLY A 293 6.22 8.65 11.74
C GLY A 293 7.52 8.00 11.25
N SER A 294 8.00 8.32 10.04
CA SER A 294 9.17 7.64 9.46
C SER A 294 10.29 8.60 9.13
N PHE A 295 11.49 8.25 9.58
CA PHE A 295 12.71 9.01 9.43
C PHE A 295 13.82 8.15 8.84
N PHE A 296 14.78 8.79 8.16
CA PHE A 296 16.03 8.16 7.76
C PHE A 296 17.19 8.99 8.29
N VAL A 297 18.07 8.39 9.07
CA VAL A 297 19.18 9.05 9.75
C VAL A 297 20.48 8.66 9.10
N THR A 298 21.24 9.67 8.67
CA THR A 298 22.56 9.52 8.04
C THR A 298 23.59 10.37 8.76
N SER A 299 24.86 10.02 8.60
CA SER A 299 25.98 10.84 9.05
C SER A 299 26.83 11.29 7.86
N VAL A 300 27.37 12.48 7.94
CA VAL A 300 28.44 12.94 7.05
C VAL A 300 29.68 12.11 7.33
N ILE A 301 30.20 11.40 6.32
CA ILE A 301 31.38 10.54 6.43
C ILE A 301 32.64 11.19 5.84
N ASP A 302 32.46 12.15 4.91
CA ASP A 302 33.57 12.85 4.30
C ASP A 302 33.13 14.24 3.81
N VAL A 303 34.02 15.19 3.76
CA VAL A 303 33.82 16.56 3.25
C VAL A 303 34.89 16.84 2.21
N ARG A 304 34.47 17.28 1.03
CA ARG A 304 35.38 17.59 -0.08
C ARG A 304 35.10 18.95 -0.70
N ASP A 305 36.12 19.80 -0.75
CA ASP A 305 36.05 21.02 -1.50
C ASP A 305 36.67 20.78 -2.88
N ILE A 306 35.82 20.83 -3.92
CA ILE A 306 36.22 20.58 -5.31
C ILE A 306 35.81 21.81 -6.13
N ARG A 307 36.81 22.59 -6.58
CA ARG A 307 36.59 23.91 -7.18
C ARG A 307 35.79 24.82 -6.24
N ASP A 308 34.68 25.35 -6.69
CA ASP A 308 33.81 26.25 -5.91
C ASP A 308 32.67 25.54 -5.18
N THR A 309 32.72 24.18 -5.07
CA THR A 309 31.63 23.39 -4.49
C THR A 309 32.17 22.56 -3.32
N ARG A 310 31.49 22.71 -2.18
CA ARG A 310 31.70 21.87 -1.00
C ARG A 310 30.70 20.69 -1.04
N TYR A 311 31.22 19.49 -1.14
CA TYR A 311 30.46 18.23 -1.13
C TYR A 311 30.49 17.59 0.25
N LEU A 312 29.33 17.24 0.74
CA LEU A 312 29.14 16.47 1.98
C LEU A 312 28.70 15.05 1.60
N ILE A 313 29.60 14.10 1.72
CA ILE A 313 29.33 12.70 1.42
C ILE A 313 28.74 12.06 2.67
N THR A 314 27.58 11.45 2.54
CA THR A 314 26.89 10.77 3.66
C THR A 314 26.94 9.25 3.51
N ASP A 315 26.77 8.53 4.61
CA ASP A 315 26.62 7.07 4.62
C ASP A 315 25.24 6.58 4.19
N GLY A 316 24.30 7.49 3.94
CA GLY A 316 23.03 7.25 3.25
C GLY A 316 23.11 7.66 1.78
N SER A 317 22.09 7.32 1.01
CA SER A 317 21.99 7.61 -0.43
C SER A 317 20.60 8.08 -0.79
N ARG A 318 20.49 8.80 -1.90
CA ARG A 318 19.22 9.14 -2.54
C ARG A 318 18.36 7.88 -2.75
N PHE A 319 18.96 6.75 -3.11
CA PHE A 319 18.27 5.48 -3.28
C PHE A 319 17.52 4.99 -2.03
N ASN A 320 17.94 5.36 -0.83
CA ASN A 320 17.27 4.97 0.39
C ASN A 320 15.92 5.70 0.59
N ILE A 321 15.80 6.95 0.10
CA ILE A 321 14.65 7.83 0.37
C ILE A 321 13.90 8.29 -0.89
N ASP A 322 14.46 8.07 -2.06
CA ASP A 322 13.92 8.42 -3.37
C ASP A 322 14.40 7.41 -4.44
N ALA A 323 14.07 6.13 -4.26
CA ALA A 323 14.51 5.06 -5.16
C ALA A 323 14.09 5.28 -6.62
N THR A 324 13.05 6.06 -6.87
CA THR A 324 12.58 6.41 -8.22
C THR A 324 13.23 7.66 -8.81
N MET A 325 14.07 8.34 -8.05
CA MET A 325 14.80 9.55 -8.46
C MET A 325 13.93 10.73 -8.96
N ILE A 326 12.69 10.82 -8.48
CA ILE A 326 11.71 11.82 -8.93
C ILE A 326 11.52 12.99 -7.97
N LYS A 327 11.97 12.87 -6.71
CA LYS A 327 11.80 13.95 -5.74
C LYS A 327 12.74 15.12 -6.07
N SER A 328 12.20 16.32 -5.99
CA SER A 328 12.94 17.58 -6.16
C SER A 328 13.28 18.28 -4.83
N SER A 329 12.70 17.82 -3.73
CA SER A 329 12.94 18.40 -2.39
C SER A 329 12.76 17.35 -1.30
N TYR A 330 13.41 17.58 -0.17
CA TYR A 330 13.37 16.71 1.00
C TYR A 330 13.04 17.52 2.24
N LEU A 331 12.27 16.93 3.15
CA LEU A 331 12.11 17.45 4.50
C LEU A 331 13.23 16.87 5.36
N TYR A 332 13.97 17.72 6.03
CA TYR A 332 15.08 17.29 6.86
C TYR A 332 15.38 18.28 7.98
N HIS A 333 16.11 17.81 8.98
CA HIS A 333 16.83 18.67 9.91
C HIS A 333 18.22 18.08 10.17
N THR A 334 19.11 18.91 10.70
CA THR A 334 20.49 18.52 10.99
C THR A 334 20.73 18.45 12.49
N LYS A 335 21.61 17.54 12.90
CA LYS A 335 22.11 17.44 14.27
C LYS A 335 23.62 17.62 14.24
N LEU A 336 24.05 18.80 14.64
CA LEU A 336 25.45 19.20 14.61
C LEU A 336 26.19 18.73 15.88
N GLN A 337 27.44 18.32 15.72
CA GLN A 337 28.36 18.12 16.86
C GLN A 337 28.78 19.47 17.44
N ASN A 338 28.97 20.47 16.59
CA ASN A 338 29.23 21.85 16.99
C ASN A 338 28.02 22.75 16.66
N PRO A 339 27.12 23.04 17.63
CA PRO A 339 25.99 23.95 17.41
C PRO A 339 26.36 25.38 17.03
N SER A 340 27.62 25.78 17.27
CA SER A 340 28.16 27.13 16.94
C SER A 340 28.94 27.12 15.63
N ALA A 341 28.74 26.15 14.75
CA ALA A 341 29.38 26.11 13.45
C ALA A 341 29.08 27.39 12.64
N PRO A 342 30.06 27.97 11.91
CA PRO A 342 29.83 29.14 11.08
C PRO A 342 28.78 28.82 9.98
N VAL A 343 28.16 29.88 9.47
CA VAL A 343 27.28 29.75 8.32
C VAL A 343 28.13 29.61 7.05
N MET A 344 27.77 28.65 6.21
CA MET A 344 28.39 28.41 4.91
C MET A 344 27.42 28.81 3.80
N ASP A 345 27.92 29.47 2.79
CA ASP A 345 27.11 29.98 1.67
C ASP A 345 26.43 28.81 0.92
N ARG A 346 27.19 27.76 0.64
CA ARG A 346 26.67 26.61 -0.11
C ARG A 346 27.37 25.29 0.23
N GLN A 347 26.57 24.24 0.44
CA GLN A 347 27.03 22.89 0.67
C GLN A 347 26.12 21.91 -0.09
N GLU A 348 26.67 20.95 -0.80
CA GLU A 348 25.92 19.96 -1.57
C GLU A 348 25.93 18.60 -0.85
N ILE A 349 24.75 18.08 -0.55
CA ILE A 349 24.57 16.78 0.11
C ILE A 349 24.54 15.69 -0.93
N THR A 350 25.44 14.69 -0.78
CA THR A 350 25.57 13.55 -1.68
C THR A 350 25.55 12.25 -0.90
N GLY A 351 25.18 11.16 -1.60
CA GLY A 351 25.25 9.82 -1.03
C GLY A 351 26.63 9.16 -1.20
N TYR A 352 26.70 7.91 -0.76
CA TYR A 352 27.93 7.11 -0.78
C TYR A 352 28.20 6.39 -2.11
N THR A 353 27.24 6.42 -3.05
CA THR A 353 27.37 5.61 -4.26
C THR A 353 28.36 6.22 -5.26
N CYS A 354 28.83 5.41 -6.19
CA CYS A 354 29.69 5.86 -7.28
C CYS A 354 28.91 6.47 -8.47
N MET A 355 27.63 6.79 -8.27
CA MET A 355 26.79 7.42 -9.30
C MET A 355 26.74 8.94 -9.12
N GLU A 356 27.07 9.69 -10.15
CA GLU A 356 27.02 11.17 -10.12
C GLU A 356 25.63 11.75 -9.86
N CYS A 357 24.56 10.97 -10.10
CA CYS A 357 23.19 11.36 -9.79
C CYS A 357 22.79 11.14 -8.32
N ASP A 358 23.68 10.55 -7.48
CA ASP A 358 23.44 10.38 -6.04
C ASP A 358 23.66 11.69 -5.28
N ARG A 359 22.97 12.72 -5.76
CA ARG A 359 22.91 14.06 -5.17
C ARG A 359 21.51 14.25 -4.61
N LEU A 360 21.42 14.68 -3.36
CA LEU A 360 20.15 14.84 -2.68
C LEU A 360 19.62 16.26 -2.80
N PHE A 361 20.39 17.24 -2.28
CA PHE A 361 20.01 18.65 -2.33
C PHE A 361 21.19 19.55 -1.96
N THR A 362 21.02 20.85 -2.18
CA THR A 362 21.96 21.88 -1.76
C THR A 362 21.44 22.59 -0.53
N MET A 363 22.29 22.81 0.45
CA MET A 363 22.07 23.69 1.61
C MET A 363 22.71 25.06 1.33
N GLU A 364 21.95 26.14 1.51
CA GLU A 364 22.42 27.50 1.30
C GLU A 364 22.20 28.34 2.57
N ASN A 365 23.22 29.13 2.94
CA ASN A 365 23.19 30.00 4.12
C ASN A 365 22.78 29.24 5.42
N LEU A 366 23.30 28.04 5.59
CA LEU A 366 23.06 27.18 6.74
C LEU A 366 24.37 26.83 7.45
N PRO A 367 24.33 26.37 8.71
CA PRO A 367 25.53 26.00 9.44
C PRO A 367 26.40 25.02 8.67
N GLU A 368 27.71 25.23 8.72
CA GLU A 368 28.72 24.33 8.14
C GLU A 368 28.62 22.93 8.76
N LEU A 369 28.41 21.93 7.90
CA LEU A 369 28.44 20.54 8.32
C LEU A 369 29.85 19.98 8.21
N GLN A 370 30.17 19.07 9.15
CA GLN A 370 31.44 18.37 9.22
C GLN A 370 31.23 16.87 9.38
N THR A 371 32.29 16.10 9.16
CA THR A 371 32.29 14.64 9.39
C THR A 371 31.76 14.30 10.79
N GLY A 372 30.76 13.43 10.83
CA GLY A 372 30.08 13.00 12.06
C GLY A 372 28.80 13.78 12.38
N ASP A 373 28.50 14.89 11.72
CA ASP A 373 27.20 15.54 11.80
C ASP A 373 26.13 14.65 11.17
N GLN A 374 24.89 14.77 11.64
CA GLN A 374 23.79 13.96 11.15
C GLN A 374 22.78 14.76 10.36
N ILE A 375 22.23 14.13 9.32
CA ILE A 375 21.10 14.63 8.56
C ILE A 375 19.97 13.63 8.78
N ILE A 376 18.83 14.11 9.30
CA ILE A 376 17.64 13.32 9.59
C ILE A 376 16.57 13.71 8.57
N TYR A 377 16.28 12.82 7.62
CA TYR A 377 15.23 12.98 6.65
C TYR A 377 13.89 12.58 7.25
N GLU A 378 12.86 13.40 7.00
CA GLU A 378 11.50 13.21 7.50
C GLU A 378 10.56 12.73 6.40
N ASN A 379 9.43 12.13 6.78
CA ASN A 379 8.39 11.66 5.86
C ASN A 379 8.90 10.67 4.81
N VAL A 380 9.76 9.77 5.20
CA VAL A 380 10.44 8.83 4.29
C VAL A 380 9.92 7.39 4.38
N GLY A 381 8.73 7.15 4.94
CA GLY A 381 8.19 5.80 5.14
C GLY A 381 7.61 5.14 3.89
N GLY A 382 7.08 5.92 2.94
CA GLY A 382 6.40 5.39 1.77
C GLY A 382 7.31 5.14 0.58
N TYR A 383 7.24 3.94 -0.01
CA TYR A 383 8.01 3.55 -1.20
C TYR A 383 9.52 3.72 -1.05
N THR A 384 10.03 3.50 0.14
CA THR A 384 11.44 3.56 0.48
C THR A 384 11.96 2.19 0.88
N ILE A 385 11.53 1.66 2.03
CA ILE A 385 11.99 0.34 2.49
C ILE A 385 11.62 -0.77 1.49
N SER A 386 10.45 -0.70 0.87
CA SER A 386 9.97 -1.66 -0.14
C SER A 386 10.65 -1.51 -1.51
N LEU A 387 11.13 -0.31 -1.86
CA LEU A 387 11.84 -0.04 -3.12
C LEU A 387 13.34 0.15 -2.97
N ASN A 388 13.89 0.00 -1.76
CA ASN A 388 15.32 0.20 -1.52
C ASN A 388 16.15 -0.82 -2.28
N PRO A 389 17.01 -0.42 -3.24
CA PRO A 389 17.85 -1.36 -3.97
C PRO A 389 19.02 -1.85 -3.12
N LEU A 390 19.50 -3.05 -3.43
CA LEU A 390 20.73 -3.62 -2.84
C LEU A 390 21.97 -3.18 -3.66
N PHE A 391 22.08 -1.89 -3.93
CA PHE A 391 23.18 -1.33 -4.72
C PHE A 391 24.27 -0.77 -3.82
N ILE A 392 25.46 -1.37 -3.88
CA ILE A 392 26.68 -1.03 -3.10
C ILE A 392 26.55 -1.32 -1.61
N GLN A 393 25.41 -1.02 -0.98
CA GLN A 393 25.11 -1.38 0.41
C GLN A 393 23.89 -2.30 0.49
N TYR A 394 23.85 -3.12 1.52
CA TYR A 394 22.67 -3.91 1.86
C TYR A 394 21.67 -3.08 2.65
N PHE A 395 20.51 -3.66 2.91
CA PHE A 395 19.45 -2.94 3.64
C PHE A 395 19.96 -2.41 4.99
N PRO A 396 19.75 -1.12 5.27
CA PRO A 396 20.10 -0.53 6.56
C PRO A 396 19.23 -1.11 7.70
N ALA A 397 19.68 -0.91 8.93
CA ALA A 397 18.89 -1.25 10.11
C ALA A 397 17.59 -0.43 10.16
N VAL A 398 16.58 -0.98 10.85
CA VAL A 398 15.33 -0.28 11.16
C VAL A 398 15.09 -0.35 12.65
N TYR A 399 14.90 0.80 13.26
CA TYR A 399 14.56 0.95 14.67
C TYR A 399 13.14 1.50 14.83
N VAL A 400 12.52 1.13 15.93
CA VAL A 400 11.25 1.70 16.38
C VAL A 400 11.49 2.44 17.69
N ARG A 401 10.99 3.66 17.76
CA ARG A 401 11.00 4.47 18.98
C ARG A 401 9.62 4.49 19.61
N ASN A 402 9.55 4.18 20.90
CA ASN A 402 8.37 4.37 21.73
C ASN A 402 8.80 5.10 23.02
N GLY A 403 8.54 6.40 23.09
CA GLY A 403 9.08 7.27 24.12
C GLY A 403 10.61 7.31 24.09
N GLU A 404 11.26 6.90 25.17
CA GLU A 404 12.73 6.81 25.26
C GLU A 404 13.28 5.46 24.79
N GLN A 405 12.41 4.47 24.62
CA GLN A 405 12.82 3.13 24.21
C GLN A 405 13.07 3.06 22.71
N MET A 406 14.23 2.50 22.34
CA MET A 406 14.61 2.20 20.96
C MET A 406 14.74 0.69 20.80
N THR A 407 14.00 0.11 19.84
CA THR A 407 14.03 -1.33 19.56
C THR A 407 14.47 -1.56 18.11
N GLU A 408 15.48 -2.37 17.90
CA GLU A 408 15.88 -2.81 16.56
C GLU A 408 14.87 -3.86 16.05
N VAL A 409 14.15 -3.54 14.98
CA VAL A 409 13.12 -4.42 14.38
C VAL A 409 13.59 -5.09 13.09
N ARG A 410 14.64 -4.56 12.48
CA ARG A 410 15.42 -5.19 11.41
C ARG A 410 16.88 -4.77 11.57
N ARG A 411 17.78 -5.73 11.79
CA ARG A 411 19.19 -5.44 11.77
C ARG A 411 19.67 -5.08 10.37
N LYS A 412 20.79 -4.38 10.26
CA LYS A 412 21.45 -4.18 8.96
C LYS A 412 21.75 -5.54 8.33
N TRP A 413 21.41 -5.69 7.06
CA TRP A 413 21.77 -6.88 6.30
C TRP A 413 23.29 -6.94 6.07
N THR A 414 23.76 -8.16 5.92
CA THR A 414 25.17 -8.50 5.63
C THR A 414 25.22 -9.37 4.37
N ALA A 415 26.43 -9.76 3.94
CA ALA A 415 26.58 -10.72 2.86
C ALA A 415 25.84 -12.05 3.11
N LYS A 416 25.60 -12.41 4.38
CA LYS A 416 24.89 -13.64 4.76
C LYS A 416 23.46 -13.67 4.21
N GLU A 417 22.71 -12.56 4.31
CA GLU A 417 21.37 -12.45 3.76
C GLU A 417 21.40 -12.38 2.23
N TYR A 418 22.40 -11.69 1.69
CA TYR A 418 22.53 -11.51 0.24
C TYR A 418 22.80 -12.82 -0.51
N VAL A 419 23.63 -13.69 0.03
CA VAL A 419 23.94 -14.98 -0.60
C VAL A 419 22.91 -16.07 -0.33
N GLN A 420 21.92 -15.80 0.53
CA GLN A 420 20.87 -16.76 0.86
C GLN A 420 20.10 -17.20 -0.37
N GLY A 421 19.99 -18.49 -0.62
CA GLY A 421 19.35 -19.05 -1.80
C GLY A 421 20.21 -19.09 -3.06
N ASN A 422 21.45 -18.59 -3.01
CA ASN A 422 22.40 -18.68 -4.14
C ASN A 422 23.28 -19.93 -4.03
N VAL A 423 23.72 -20.39 -5.17
CA VAL A 423 24.73 -21.46 -5.33
C VAL A 423 25.93 -20.85 -6.02
N TRP A 424 27.15 -21.08 -5.51
CA TRP A 424 28.43 -20.58 -6.08
C TRP A 424 29.50 -21.66 -6.08
#